data_d289ef52b4f832b6a32d6b53b977d72b
#
_entry.id   d289ef52b4f832b6a32d6b53b977d72b
#
_cell.length_a   1.000
_cell.length_b   1.000
_cell.length_c   1.000
_cell.angle_alpha   90.00
_cell.angle_beta   90.00
_cell.angle_gamma   90.00
#
_symmetry.space_group_name_H-M   'P 1'
#
loop_
_entity.id
_entity.type
_entity.pdbx_description
1 polymer ?
#
loop_
_entity_poly.entity_id
_entity_poly.type
_entity_poly.pdbx_seq_one_letter_code
_entity_poly.pdbx_strand_id
1 'polypeptide(L)'
;MIPSGQKTAKDFYGNQARGWVQHMMTNVWNYTAPGEHPSWGATNTGGAWLCDHLWEHFAYTGDMEYLARVYPALKGASQFFLSTMIREPKRGYLVTAPSSSPENTFYENGVAVSICMGPTMDTQLVRELFQQTAEAAATLGYSDQEAFCDSLKSAVKELAPHKISEEGYLMEWLEDYEETDIHHRHIS
;
A
#
# COMPACT_ATOMS: atom_id res chain seq x y z
N MET A 1 -10.88 14.12 1.31
CA MET A 1 -10.38 12.73 1.48
C MET A 1 -9.33 12.62 2.60
N ILE A 2 -8.19 13.32 2.57
CA ILE A 2 -7.11 13.17 3.59
C ILE A 2 -7.60 13.30 5.04
N PRO A 3 -8.40 14.31 5.44
CA PRO A 3 -8.90 14.38 6.82
C PRO A 3 -9.74 13.16 7.24
N SER A 4 -10.57 12.64 6.33
CA SER A 4 -11.33 11.40 6.57
C SER A 4 -10.39 10.20 6.72
N GLY A 5 -9.37 10.10 5.86
CA GLY A 5 -8.36 9.05 5.92
C GLY A 5 -7.51 9.06 7.19
N GLN A 6 -7.23 10.25 7.74
CA GLN A 6 -6.56 10.39 9.04
C GLN A 6 -7.43 9.88 10.19
N LYS A 7 -8.74 10.13 10.14
CA LYS A 7 -9.68 9.59 11.10
C LYS A 7 -9.76 8.06 10.98
N THR A 8 -9.94 7.55 9.75
CA THR A 8 -9.98 6.11 9.46
C THR A 8 -8.69 5.40 9.93
N ALA A 9 -7.52 5.98 9.71
CA ALA A 9 -6.27 5.42 10.20
C ALA A 9 -6.30 5.18 11.72
N LYS A 10 -6.76 6.15 12.50
CA LYS A 10 -6.87 6.02 13.96
C LYS A 10 -7.96 5.06 14.40
N ASP A 11 -9.12 5.12 13.77
CA ASP A 11 -10.30 4.32 14.16
C ASP A 11 -10.07 2.82 13.92
N PHE A 12 -9.39 2.45 12.82
CA PHE A 12 -9.22 1.06 12.41
C PHE A 12 -7.84 0.48 12.75
N TYR A 13 -6.79 1.31 12.82
CA TYR A 13 -5.41 0.85 13.05
C TYR A 13 -4.84 1.32 14.39
N GLY A 14 -5.62 2.06 15.17
CA GLY A 14 -5.25 2.49 16.52
C GLY A 14 -4.53 3.84 16.58
N ASN A 15 -4.35 4.35 17.80
CA ASN A 15 -3.80 5.69 18.04
C ASN A 15 -2.34 5.87 17.59
N GLN A 16 -1.59 4.79 17.39
CA GLN A 16 -0.23 4.80 16.86
C GLN A 16 -0.19 5.07 15.35
N ALA A 17 -1.30 4.85 14.63
CA ALA A 17 -1.36 5.08 13.19
C ALA A 17 -1.17 6.57 12.89
N ARG A 18 -0.26 6.86 11.97
CA ARG A 18 0.08 8.21 11.51
C ARG A 18 -0.39 8.38 10.08
N GLY A 19 -0.41 9.62 9.61
CA GLY A 19 -0.78 9.92 8.23
C GLY A 19 -2.24 9.60 7.92
N TRP A 20 -2.52 9.07 6.74
CA TRP A 20 -3.87 8.79 6.27
C TRP A 20 -3.93 7.50 5.46
N VAL A 21 -5.09 6.85 5.46
CA VAL A 21 -5.39 5.66 4.68
C VAL A 21 -6.64 5.88 3.82
N GLN A 22 -6.62 5.30 2.64
CA GLN A 22 -7.78 5.07 1.79
C GLN A 22 -7.81 3.58 1.48
N HIS A 23 -8.93 2.92 1.79
CA HIS A 23 -9.18 1.55 1.36
C HIS A 23 -9.66 1.52 -0.10
N MET A 24 -10.22 0.42 -0.56
CA MET A 24 -10.63 0.24 -1.95
C MET A 24 -11.58 1.32 -2.46
N MET A 25 -12.58 1.68 -1.67
CA MET A 25 -13.67 2.54 -2.13
C MET A 25 -13.56 3.97 -1.63
N THR A 26 -13.82 4.90 -2.54
CA THR A 26 -14.06 6.30 -2.20
C THR A 26 -15.30 6.83 -2.93
N ASN A 27 -15.86 7.95 -2.47
CA ASN A 27 -17.02 8.58 -3.06
C ASN A 27 -17.00 10.10 -2.80
N VAL A 28 -18.02 10.79 -3.26
CA VAL A 28 -18.16 12.24 -3.12
C VAL A 28 -18.21 12.74 -1.67
N TRP A 29 -18.49 11.85 -0.70
CA TRP A 29 -18.45 12.15 0.72
C TRP A 29 -17.11 11.82 1.38
N ASN A 30 -16.10 11.51 0.60
CA ASN A 30 -14.75 11.16 1.08
C ASN A 30 -14.74 9.90 1.98
N TYR A 31 -15.45 8.86 1.58
CA TYR A 31 -15.38 7.57 2.25
C TYR A 31 -13.97 6.98 2.14
N THR A 32 -13.41 6.51 3.23
CA THR A 32 -12.03 6.00 3.30
C THR A 32 -11.90 4.70 4.10
N ALA A 33 -12.97 4.27 4.76
CA ALA A 33 -12.98 3.07 5.60
C ALA A 33 -12.98 1.78 4.77
N PRO A 34 -12.74 0.60 5.39
CA PRO A 34 -12.90 -0.69 4.73
C PRO A 34 -14.28 -0.87 4.09
N GLY A 35 -14.33 -1.62 2.99
CA GLY A 35 -15.59 -1.97 2.33
C GLY A 35 -16.37 -3.08 3.05
N GLU A 36 -17.54 -3.41 2.52
CA GLU A 36 -18.50 -4.32 3.18
C GLU A 36 -18.08 -5.79 3.04
N HIS A 37 -17.27 -6.14 2.07
CA HIS A 37 -16.87 -7.53 1.84
C HIS A 37 -15.34 -7.68 1.90
N PRO A 38 -14.82 -8.70 2.59
CA PRO A 38 -13.37 -8.83 2.82
C PRO A 38 -12.55 -9.04 1.55
N SER A 39 -13.09 -9.65 0.50
CA SER A 39 -12.33 -9.92 -0.74
C SER A 39 -11.85 -8.67 -1.46
N TRP A 40 -12.53 -7.53 -1.27
CA TRP A 40 -12.17 -6.26 -1.87
C TRP A 40 -12.10 -5.10 -0.87
N GLY A 41 -12.83 -5.21 0.23
CA GLY A 41 -12.93 -4.12 1.20
C GLY A 41 -11.78 -4.01 2.17
N ALA A 42 -10.98 -5.07 2.33
CA ALA A 42 -9.90 -5.11 3.31
C ALA A 42 -8.58 -4.51 2.81
N THR A 43 -8.37 -4.38 1.49
CA THR A 43 -7.17 -3.75 0.97
C THR A 43 -7.04 -2.30 1.43
N ASN A 44 -5.88 -1.94 1.95
CA ASN A 44 -5.61 -0.62 2.51
C ASN A 44 -4.68 0.23 1.65
N THR A 45 -4.37 -0.21 0.44
CA THR A 45 -3.42 0.44 -0.46
C THR A 45 -4.05 1.38 -1.48
N GLY A 46 -5.36 1.59 -1.44
CA GLY A 46 -6.04 2.55 -2.33
C GLY A 46 -5.46 3.96 -2.25
N GLY A 47 -5.03 4.40 -1.05
CA GLY A 47 -4.34 5.68 -0.88
C GLY A 47 -2.96 5.72 -1.54
N ALA A 48 -2.21 4.63 -1.50
CA ALA A 48 -0.93 4.51 -2.21
C ALA A 48 -1.13 4.60 -3.72
N TRP A 49 -2.11 3.87 -4.24
CA TRP A 49 -2.44 3.91 -5.68
C TRP A 49 -2.86 5.31 -6.14
N LEU A 50 -3.67 6.03 -5.36
CA LEU A 50 -4.02 7.41 -5.68
C LEU A 50 -2.80 8.36 -5.65
N CYS A 51 -1.84 8.10 -4.78
CA CYS A 51 -0.58 8.85 -4.73
C CYS A 51 0.27 8.65 -5.98
N ASP A 52 0.24 7.45 -6.58
CA ASP A 52 0.95 7.16 -7.82
C ASP A 52 0.50 8.10 -8.96
N HIS A 53 -0.79 8.34 -9.12
CA HIS A 53 -1.28 9.32 -10.09
C HIS A 53 -0.80 10.75 -9.83
N LEU A 54 -0.59 11.12 -8.56
CA LEU A 54 -0.02 12.43 -8.23
C LEU A 54 1.45 12.51 -8.64
N TRP A 55 2.19 11.42 -8.41
CA TRP A 55 3.59 11.33 -8.85
C TRP A 55 3.71 11.31 -10.37
N GLU A 56 2.93 10.50 -11.07
CA GLU A 56 2.93 10.43 -12.53
C GLU A 56 2.70 11.80 -13.17
N HIS A 57 1.76 12.59 -12.66
CA HIS A 57 1.55 13.95 -13.16
C HIS A 57 2.85 14.77 -13.10
N PHE A 58 3.54 14.73 -11.97
CA PHE A 58 4.84 15.41 -11.86
C PHE A 58 5.88 14.82 -12.82
N ALA A 59 5.99 13.50 -12.91
CA ALA A 59 6.97 12.81 -13.75
C ALA A 59 6.83 13.17 -15.24
N TYR A 60 5.59 13.39 -15.71
CA TYR A 60 5.31 13.80 -17.09
C TYR A 60 5.44 15.30 -17.33
N THR A 61 5.23 16.14 -16.32
CA THR A 61 5.17 17.60 -16.50
C THR A 61 6.40 18.35 -15.98
N GLY A 62 7.12 17.77 -15.01
CA GLY A 62 8.20 18.47 -14.30
C GLY A 62 7.73 19.66 -13.44
N ASP A 63 6.43 19.76 -13.15
CA ASP A 63 5.86 20.88 -12.40
C ASP A 63 6.25 20.83 -10.92
N MET A 64 7.24 21.62 -10.54
CA MET A 64 7.77 21.71 -9.18
C MET A 64 6.77 22.32 -8.18
N GLU A 65 5.93 23.24 -8.62
CA GLU A 65 4.90 23.85 -7.75
C GLU A 65 3.82 22.80 -7.43
N TYR A 66 3.43 22.02 -8.45
CA TYR A 66 2.52 20.90 -8.26
C TYR A 66 3.11 19.88 -7.29
N LEU A 67 4.37 19.45 -7.50
CA LEU A 67 5.05 18.48 -6.63
C LEU A 67 5.06 18.98 -5.17
N ALA A 68 5.43 20.22 -4.92
CA ALA A 68 5.43 20.80 -3.57
C ALA A 68 4.03 20.77 -2.94
N ARG A 69 2.98 21.02 -3.73
CA ARG A 69 1.59 21.02 -3.28
C ARG A 69 1.10 19.61 -2.91
N VAL A 70 1.50 18.58 -3.65
CA VAL A 70 1.03 17.19 -3.44
C VAL A 70 1.92 16.37 -2.49
N TYR A 71 3.16 16.80 -2.26
CA TYR A 71 4.10 16.11 -1.37
C TYR A 71 3.52 15.78 0.02
N PRO A 72 2.75 16.65 0.69
CA PRO A 72 2.12 16.29 1.97
C PRO A 72 1.17 15.10 1.88
N ALA A 73 0.54 14.84 0.72
CA ALA A 73 -0.30 13.67 0.51
C ALA A 73 0.54 12.40 0.44
N LEU A 74 1.61 12.39 -0.38
CA LEU A 74 2.55 11.27 -0.48
C LEU A 74 3.18 10.95 0.88
N LYS A 75 3.68 11.97 1.57
CA LYS A 75 4.27 11.84 2.91
C LYS A 75 3.30 11.25 3.91
N GLY A 76 2.06 11.74 3.93
CA GLY A 76 1.03 11.26 4.86
C GLY A 76 0.65 9.80 4.60
N ALA A 77 0.50 9.38 3.33
CA ALA A 77 0.27 7.99 2.98
C ALA A 77 1.45 7.09 3.40
N SER A 78 2.69 7.54 3.14
CA SER A 78 3.90 6.81 3.56
C SER A 78 4.00 6.67 5.09
N GLN A 79 3.64 7.71 5.85
CA GLN A 79 3.60 7.66 7.31
C GLN A 79 2.60 6.63 7.84
N PHE A 80 1.47 6.45 7.14
CA PHE A 80 0.50 5.43 7.50
C PHE A 80 1.13 4.04 7.42
N PHE A 81 1.72 3.66 6.31
CA PHE A 81 2.32 2.34 6.15
C PHE A 81 3.50 2.12 7.10
N LEU A 82 4.42 3.09 7.27
CA LEU A 82 5.51 2.97 8.24
C LEU A 82 5.02 2.73 9.68
N SER A 83 3.84 3.22 10.04
CA SER A 83 3.30 3.10 11.40
C SER A 83 2.39 1.90 11.62
N THR A 84 1.93 1.24 10.56
CA THR A 84 0.91 0.18 10.63
C THR A 84 1.35 -1.17 10.07
N MET A 85 2.38 -1.21 9.23
CA MET A 85 2.93 -2.48 8.73
C MET A 85 3.53 -3.28 9.88
N ILE A 86 3.46 -4.60 9.74
CA ILE A 86 3.95 -5.56 10.74
C ILE A 86 5.03 -6.46 10.16
N ARG A 87 5.76 -7.16 11.05
CA ARG A 87 6.69 -8.23 10.66
C ARG A 87 5.94 -9.53 10.45
N GLU A 88 6.03 -10.07 9.24
CA GLU A 88 5.53 -11.40 8.91
C GLU A 88 6.30 -12.45 9.75
N PRO A 89 5.58 -13.39 10.42
CA PRO A 89 6.20 -14.21 11.47
C PRO A 89 7.16 -15.29 10.96
N LYS A 90 7.05 -15.75 9.70
CA LYS A 90 7.89 -16.85 9.18
C LYS A 90 9.25 -16.37 8.67
N ARG A 91 9.27 -15.25 7.93
CA ARG A 91 10.46 -14.75 7.19
C ARG A 91 10.91 -13.37 7.64
N GLY A 92 10.09 -12.68 8.45
CA GLY A 92 10.39 -11.35 9.00
C GLY A 92 10.22 -10.21 8.00
N TYR A 93 9.59 -10.43 6.85
CA TYR A 93 9.30 -9.36 5.91
C TYR A 93 8.37 -8.30 6.51
N LEU A 94 8.56 -7.06 6.10
CA LEU A 94 7.65 -5.98 6.44
C LEU A 94 6.45 -6.04 5.49
N VAL A 95 5.23 -6.17 6.04
CA VAL A 95 4.01 -6.42 5.27
C VAL A 95 2.82 -5.64 5.80
N THR A 96 1.84 -5.39 4.92
CA THR A 96 0.49 -4.94 5.31
C THR A 96 -0.29 -6.09 5.93
N ALA A 97 -1.05 -5.83 7.00
CA ALA A 97 -1.95 -6.81 7.62
C ALA A 97 -2.97 -6.11 8.56
N PRO A 98 -4.27 -6.48 8.51
CA PRO A 98 -4.87 -7.32 7.47
C PRO A 98 -4.94 -6.60 6.13
N SER A 99 -5.00 -7.37 5.03
CA SER A 99 -5.27 -6.87 3.68
C SER A 99 -5.94 -7.96 2.82
N SER A 100 -6.19 -7.65 1.56
CA SER A 100 -6.65 -8.60 0.55
C SER A 100 -6.03 -8.25 -0.80
N SER A 101 -5.94 -9.20 -1.73
CA SER A 101 -5.67 -8.91 -3.14
C SER A 101 -7.02 -8.83 -3.86
N PRO A 102 -7.58 -7.63 -4.04
CA PRO A 102 -8.95 -7.53 -4.54
C PRO A 102 -9.05 -7.85 -6.05
N GLU A 103 -10.07 -8.55 -6.47
CA GLU A 103 -11.13 -9.15 -5.63
C GLU A 103 -10.92 -10.67 -5.51
N ASN A 104 -9.67 -11.13 -5.49
CA ASN A 104 -9.31 -12.54 -5.51
C ASN A 104 -9.42 -13.20 -4.12
N THR A 105 -9.65 -14.51 -4.16
CA THR A 105 -9.67 -15.38 -2.98
C THR A 105 -8.84 -16.64 -3.27
N PHE A 106 -8.41 -17.30 -2.23
CA PHE A 106 -7.61 -18.51 -2.32
C PHE A 106 -8.13 -19.59 -1.37
N TYR A 107 -7.75 -20.84 -1.61
CA TYR A 107 -8.09 -21.93 -0.71
C TYR A 107 -7.02 -22.12 0.37
N GLU A 108 -7.43 -22.16 1.62
CA GLU A 108 -6.61 -22.59 2.74
C GLU A 108 -7.35 -23.71 3.51
N ASN A 109 -6.75 -24.91 3.55
CA ASN A 109 -7.38 -26.08 4.15
C ASN A 109 -8.79 -26.41 3.60
N GLY A 110 -9.00 -26.16 2.30
CA GLY A 110 -10.29 -26.39 1.61
C GLY A 110 -11.36 -25.34 1.87
N VAL A 111 -11.01 -24.23 2.52
CA VAL A 111 -11.92 -23.09 2.78
C VAL A 111 -11.45 -21.90 1.95
N ALA A 112 -12.38 -21.27 1.22
CA ALA A 112 -12.09 -20.04 0.49
C ALA A 112 -11.90 -18.88 1.48
N VAL A 113 -10.76 -18.19 1.39
CA VAL A 113 -10.39 -17.05 2.24
C VAL A 113 -9.92 -15.88 1.38
N SER A 114 -10.15 -14.67 1.87
CA SER A 114 -9.77 -13.43 1.16
C SER A 114 -8.77 -12.61 1.95
N ILE A 115 -8.81 -12.70 3.28
CA ILE A 115 -7.93 -11.92 4.13
C ILE A 115 -6.57 -12.57 4.20
N CYS A 116 -5.55 -11.76 3.95
CA CYS A 116 -4.15 -12.19 3.98
C CYS A 116 -3.26 -11.12 4.61
N MET A 117 -1.97 -11.41 4.65
CA MET A 117 -0.92 -10.42 4.92
C MET A 117 0.00 -10.32 3.70
N GLY A 118 0.38 -9.09 3.37
CA GLY A 118 1.38 -8.81 2.35
C GLY A 118 1.11 -9.37 0.96
N PRO A 119 -0.10 -9.18 0.38
CA PRO A 119 -0.29 -9.55 -1.02
C PRO A 119 0.70 -8.78 -1.91
N THR A 120 1.05 -9.36 -3.04
CA THR A 120 2.08 -8.80 -3.93
C THR A 120 1.70 -7.40 -4.42
N MET A 121 0.43 -7.16 -4.72
CA MET A 121 -0.08 -5.84 -5.10
C MET A 121 0.24 -4.78 -4.03
N ASP A 122 -0.03 -5.08 -2.76
CA ASP A 122 0.27 -4.15 -1.68
C ASP A 122 1.77 -3.84 -1.59
N THR A 123 2.58 -4.89 -1.71
CA THR A 123 4.05 -4.76 -1.66
C THR A 123 4.56 -3.88 -2.80
N GLN A 124 3.99 -3.99 -3.99
CA GLN A 124 4.32 -3.15 -5.15
C GLN A 124 3.94 -1.70 -4.89
N LEU A 125 2.68 -1.43 -4.55
CA LEU A 125 2.17 -0.08 -4.32
C LEU A 125 2.88 0.65 -3.17
N VAL A 126 3.17 -0.05 -2.06
CA VAL A 126 3.91 0.53 -0.93
C VAL A 126 5.37 0.81 -1.31
N ARG A 127 6.00 -0.07 -2.07
CA ARG A 127 7.37 0.12 -2.57
C ARG A 127 7.46 1.37 -3.43
N GLU A 128 6.57 1.53 -4.40
CA GLU A 128 6.50 2.71 -5.25
C GLU A 128 6.24 3.98 -4.46
N LEU A 129 5.23 3.98 -3.60
CA LEU A 129 4.91 5.12 -2.74
C LEU A 129 6.13 5.58 -1.93
N PHE A 130 6.86 4.65 -1.31
CA PHE A 130 8.03 4.99 -0.51
C PHE A 130 9.17 5.56 -1.34
N GLN A 131 9.43 4.97 -2.51
CA GLN A 131 10.44 5.46 -3.44
C GLN A 131 10.09 6.84 -3.97
N GLN A 132 8.87 7.03 -4.47
CA GLN A 132 8.37 8.28 -5.00
C GLN A 132 8.35 9.39 -3.94
N THR A 133 7.96 9.08 -2.70
CA THR A 133 7.97 10.05 -1.60
C THR A 133 9.38 10.52 -1.26
N ALA A 134 10.35 9.59 -1.22
CA ALA A 134 11.75 9.93 -0.95
C ALA A 134 12.36 10.74 -2.11
N GLU A 135 12.04 10.39 -3.35
CA GLU A 135 12.48 11.11 -4.53
C GLU A 135 11.87 12.51 -4.61
N ALA A 136 10.57 12.66 -4.30
CA ALA A 136 9.90 13.95 -4.22
C ALA A 136 10.56 14.88 -3.20
N ALA A 137 10.89 14.37 -2.01
CA ALA A 137 11.59 15.16 -1.00
C ALA A 137 12.97 15.63 -1.47
N ALA A 138 13.73 14.73 -2.11
CA ALA A 138 15.05 15.05 -2.65
C ALA A 138 14.96 16.10 -3.79
N THR A 139 14.01 15.93 -4.71
CA THR A 139 13.75 16.85 -5.83
C THR A 139 13.36 18.24 -5.33
N LEU A 140 12.56 18.31 -4.26
CA LEU A 140 12.16 19.59 -3.63
C LEU A 140 13.23 20.21 -2.73
N GLY A 141 14.34 19.50 -2.48
CA GLY A 141 15.42 19.99 -1.63
C GLY A 141 15.07 20.03 -0.14
N TYR A 142 14.17 19.16 0.33
CA TYR A 142 13.70 19.12 1.72
C TYR A 142 14.71 18.38 2.62
N SER A 143 15.80 19.04 2.98
CA SER A 143 16.85 18.45 3.83
C SER A 143 16.38 18.09 5.25
N ASP A 144 15.35 18.75 5.75
CA ASP A 144 14.70 18.42 7.03
C ASP A 144 13.95 17.09 7.02
N GLN A 145 13.74 16.47 5.83
CA GLN A 145 13.09 15.18 5.65
C GLN A 145 14.08 14.01 5.50
N GLU A 146 15.38 14.22 5.60
CA GLU A 146 16.40 13.18 5.34
C GLU A 146 16.18 11.92 6.20
N ALA A 147 16.02 12.06 7.51
CA ALA A 147 15.77 10.93 8.41
C ALA A 147 14.48 10.16 8.09
N PHE A 148 13.45 10.86 7.63
CA PHE A 148 12.20 10.22 7.17
C PHE A 148 12.43 9.45 5.86
N CYS A 149 13.12 10.05 4.90
CA CYS A 149 13.46 9.39 3.63
C CYS A 149 14.33 8.16 3.84
N ASP A 150 15.27 8.19 4.78
CA ASP A 150 16.10 7.03 5.13
C ASP A 150 15.27 5.91 5.75
N SER A 151 14.27 6.25 6.56
CA SER A 151 13.30 5.27 7.07
C SER A 151 12.52 4.60 5.94
N LEU A 152 12.09 5.36 4.92
CA LEU A 152 11.42 4.80 3.74
C LEU A 152 12.34 3.87 2.95
N LYS A 153 13.56 4.30 2.66
CA LYS A 153 14.57 3.50 1.95
C LYS A 153 14.92 2.21 2.70
N SER A 154 14.97 2.27 4.03
CA SER A 154 15.18 1.09 4.87
C SER A 154 13.99 0.14 4.79
N ALA A 155 12.77 0.65 4.93
CA ALA A 155 11.56 -0.15 4.83
C ALA A 155 11.44 -0.87 3.47
N VAL A 156 11.78 -0.20 2.36
CA VAL A 156 11.79 -0.81 1.01
C VAL A 156 12.66 -2.06 0.94
N LYS A 157 13.81 -2.08 1.63
CA LYS A 157 14.70 -3.25 1.65
C LYS A 157 14.14 -4.43 2.44
N GLU A 158 13.20 -4.17 3.31
CA GLU A 158 12.59 -5.14 4.23
C GLU A 158 11.23 -5.67 3.72
N LEU A 159 10.67 -5.06 2.66
CA LEU A 159 9.46 -5.55 2.00
C LEU A 159 9.68 -6.94 1.41
N ALA A 160 8.61 -7.72 1.34
CA ALA A 160 8.65 -9.04 0.71
C ALA A 160 9.16 -8.94 -0.74
N PRO A 161 10.05 -9.85 -1.17
CA PRO A 161 10.45 -9.92 -2.58
C PRO A 161 9.31 -10.49 -3.43
N HIS A 162 9.26 -10.10 -4.69
CA HIS A 162 8.40 -10.75 -5.66
C HIS A 162 8.88 -12.19 -5.89
N LYS A 163 7.94 -13.12 -5.99
CA LYS A 163 8.21 -14.53 -6.20
C LYS A 163 7.53 -15.04 -7.45
N ILE A 164 8.11 -16.05 -8.05
CA ILE A 164 7.53 -16.77 -9.19
C ILE A 164 6.98 -18.09 -8.66
N SER A 165 5.74 -18.45 -9.05
CA SER A 165 5.09 -19.69 -8.73
C SER A 165 5.78 -20.89 -9.43
N GLU A 166 5.43 -22.11 -9.04
CA GLU A 166 5.90 -23.32 -9.74
C GLU A 166 5.43 -23.37 -11.20
N GLU A 167 4.32 -22.72 -11.51
CA GLU A 167 3.76 -22.62 -12.87
C GLU A 167 4.36 -21.49 -13.72
N GLY A 168 5.24 -20.65 -13.14
CA GLY A 168 6.04 -19.66 -13.86
C GLY A 168 5.44 -18.26 -13.94
N TYR A 169 4.42 -17.93 -13.16
CA TYR A 169 3.85 -16.58 -13.06
C TYR A 169 4.16 -15.91 -11.72
N LEU A 170 3.97 -14.61 -11.66
CA LEU A 170 4.17 -13.84 -10.44
C LEU A 170 3.12 -14.23 -9.39
N MET A 171 3.59 -14.65 -8.20
CA MET A 171 2.70 -15.04 -7.11
C MET A 171 1.85 -13.87 -6.61
N GLU A 172 0.56 -14.10 -6.45
CA GLU A 172 -0.42 -13.14 -5.94
C GLU A 172 -0.22 -12.84 -4.44
N TRP A 173 0.23 -13.86 -3.68
CA TRP A 173 0.41 -13.79 -2.23
C TRP A 173 1.81 -14.21 -1.79
N LEU A 174 2.08 -14.15 -0.49
CA LEU A 174 3.36 -14.59 0.09
C LEU A 174 3.62 -16.09 -0.05
N GLU A 175 2.58 -16.88 -0.12
CA GLU A 175 2.60 -18.32 -0.39
C GLU A 175 1.91 -18.59 -1.73
N ASP A 176 2.26 -19.72 -2.36
CA ASP A 176 1.66 -20.15 -3.62
C ASP A 176 0.36 -20.89 -3.32
N TYR A 177 -0.70 -20.13 -3.10
CA TYR A 177 -2.02 -20.66 -2.80
C TYR A 177 -2.77 -21.03 -4.07
N GLU A 178 -3.68 -22.02 -3.96
CA GLU A 178 -4.65 -22.34 -5.00
C GLU A 178 -5.69 -21.22 -5.07
N GLU A 179 -5.78 -20.54 -6.22
CA GLU A 179 -6.70 -19.45 -6.46
C GLU A 179 -8.12 -19.96 -6.72
N THR A 180 -9.14 -19.18 -6.29
CA THR A 180 -10.54 -19.50 -6.58
C THR A 180 -10.98 -18.97 -7.93
N ASP A 181 -10.37 -17.88 -8.43
CA ASP A 181 -10.72 -17.23 -9.68
C ASP A 181 -9.49 -16.57 -10.34
N ILE A 182 -8.98 -17.19 -11.39
CA ILE A 182 -7.83 -16.70 -12.16
C ILE A 182 -8.12 -15.41 -12.95
N HIS A 183 -9.38 -14.99 -13.08
CA HIS A 183 -9.74 -13.78 -13.82
C HIS A 183 -9.46 -12.48 -13.05
N HIS A 184 -9.24 -12.57 -11.74
CA HIS A 184 -8.96 -11.41 -10.87
C HIS A 184 -7.48 -11.20 -10.58
N ARG A 185 -6.58 -11.79 -11.36
CA ARG A 185 -5.14 -11.54 -11.23
C ARG A 185 -4.79 -10.10 -11.63
N HIS A 186 -4.10 -9.40 -10.74
CA HIS A 186 -3.63 -8.04 -10.99
C HIS A 186 -2.25 -7.97 -11.63
N ILE A 187 -1.48 -9.03 -11.53
CA ILE A 187 -0.03 -9.01 -11.71
C ILE A 187 0.52 -10.12 -12.62
N SER A 188 -0.33 -10.88 -13.22
CA SER A 188 0.09 -11.98 -14.12
C SER A 188 0.26 -11.54 -15.56
#